data_e0ba2fe0ff70aba1afe6ec27c83dd7e1
#
_entry.id   e0ba2fe0ff70aba1afe6ec27c83dd7e1
#
_cell.length_a   1.000
_cell.length_b   1.000
_cell.length_c   1.000
_cell.angle_alpha   90.00
_cell.angle_beta   90.00
_cell.angle_gamma   90.00
#
_symmetry.space_group_name_H-M   'P 1'
#
loop_
_entity.id
_entity.type
_entity.pdbx_description
1 polymer ?
#
loop_
_entity_poly.entity_id
_entity_poly.type
_entity_poly.pdbx_seq_one_letter_code
_entity_poly.pdbx_strand_id
1 'polypeptide(L)'
;MIQSAQVASKFTLFTHHAKTFPDLVTALRNSMLRAGVFKDERTAEEQVVQVLNFDIHLVKDFRGRRYIERVTECVPVEDKNEYTFDHRKEKTLEGKVDKFIDNATYYFTKVTNRELYKYVNIMEYRNDEYVITNKISEHNLREMRNNMDESDIEEFDRFVERNWGKQKENAILVSATASKENESSEGSKRGRTKKV
;
A
#
# COMPACT_ATOMS: atom_id res chain seq x y z
N MET A 1 9.55 11.67 14.29
CA MET A 1 9.09 10.30 14.00
C MET A 1 9.38 9.89 12.55
N ILE A 2 8.76 10.47 11.50
CA ILE A 2 9.08 10.13 10.09
C ILE A 2 10.55 10.41 9.75
N GLN A 3 11.11 11.54 10.21
CA GLN A 3 12.54 11.82 10.06
C GLN A 3 13.44 10.77 10.75
N SER A 4 13.03 10.22 11.87
CA SER A 4 13.79 9.15 12.55
C SER A 4 13.76 7.85 11.77
N ALA A 5 12.67 7.56 11.08
CA ALA A 5 12.55 6.37 10.23
C ALA A 5 13.41 6.47 8.95
N GLN A 6 13.71 7.68 8.49
CA GLN A 6 14.56 7.94 7.32
C GLN A 6 16.06 7.93 7.64
N VAL A 7 16.43 8.07 8.92
CA VAL A 7 17.84 8.24 9.35
C VAL A 7 18.28 7.02 10.16
N ALA A 8 18.75 5.99 9.46
CA ALA A 8 19.53 4.87 10.04
C ALA A 8 18.86 4.05 11.18
N SER A 9 17.55 4.15 11.40
CA SER A 9 16.84 3.26 12.31
C SER A 9 16.55 1.93 11.61
N LYS A 10 16.93 0.79 12.21
CA LYS A 10 16.59 -0.55 11.67
C LYS A 10 15.07 -0.74 11.55
N PHE A 11 14.29 -0.20 12.48
CA PHE A 11 12.84 -0.09 12.40
C PHE A 11 12.30 1.03 13.28
N THR A 12 11.11 1.52 12.97
CA THR A 12 10.40 2.52 13.76
C THR A 12 8.98 2.03 14.06
N LEU A 13 8.59 2.03 15.34
CA LEU A 13 7.24 1.68 15.77
C LEU A 13 6.56 2.91 16.38
N PHE A 14 5.31 3.16 16.02
CA PHE A 14 4.49 4.20 16.61
C PHE A 14 3.02 3.77 16.70
N THR A 15 2.25 4.46 17.54
CA THR A 15 0.82 4.23 17.70
C THR A 15 0.02 5.37 17.09
N HIS A 16 -1.15 5.06 16.55
CA HIS A 16 -2.07 6.03 15.94
C HIS A 16 -3.53 5.64 16.19
N HIS A 17 -4.44 6.56 15.83
CA HIS A 17 -5.89 6.37 15.93
C HIS A 17 -6.54 6.60 14.55
N ALA A 18 -6.27 5.72 13.60
CA ALA A 18 -6.94 5.72 12.30
C ALA A 18 -7.83 4.48 12.17
N LYS A 19 -8.96 4.59 11.48
CA LYS A 19 -9.88 3.48 11.26
C LYS A 19 -9.45 2.60 10.09
N THR A 20 -8.93 3.23 9.06
CA THR A 20 -8.48 2.55 7.84
C THR A 20 -7.03 2.91 7.53
N PHE A 21 -6.38 2.10 6.70
CA PHE A 21 -5.02 2.39 6.25
C PHE A 21 -4.91 3.72 5.49
N PRO A 22 -5.81 4.07 4.55
CA PRO A 22 -5.80 5.40 3.91
C PRO A 22 -5.99 6.56 4.88
N ASP A 23 -6.81 6.39 5.93
CA ASP A 23 -6.96 7.41 6.98
C ASP A 23 -5.66 7.64 7.73
N LEU A 24 -4.88 6.57 7.98
CA LEU A 24 -3.56 6.65 8.59
C LEU A 24 -2.60 7.48 7.72
N VAL A 25 -2.49 7.14 6.44
CA VAL A 25 -1.63 7.88 5.49
C VAL A 25 -2.03 9.35 5.44
N THR A 26 -3.34 9.63 5.32
CA THR A 26 -3.89 10.99 5.30
C THR A 26 -3.58 11.76 6.60
N ALA A 27 -3.73 11.11 7.75
CA ALA A 27 -3.46 11.73 9.05
C ALA A 27 -1.96 12.09 9.22
N LEU A 28 -1.07 11.18 8.82
CA LEU A 28 0.37 11.40 8.87
C LEU A 28 0.80 12.52 7.89
N ARG A 29 0.33 12.48 6.65
CA ARG A 29 0.55 13.53 5.65
C ARG A 29 0.13 14.90 6.18
N ASN A 30 -1.10 15.00 6.68
CA ASN A 30 -1.63 16.27 7.21
C ASN A 30 -0.86 16.75 8.44
N SER A 31 -0.33 15.84 9.24
CA SER A 31 0.54 16.20 10.36
C SER A 31 1.86 16.81 9.90
N MET A 32 2.47 16.28 8.82
CA MET A 32 3.69 16.82 8.23
C MET A 32 3.48 18.20 7.62
N LEU A 33 2.35 18.39 6.92
CA LEU A 33 1.98 19.69 6.35
C LEU A 33 1.77 20.74 7.44
N ARG A 34 1.04 20.38 8.52
CA ARG A 34 0.82 21.30 9.67
C ARG A 34 2.11 21.64 10.41
N ALA A 35 3.05 20.72 10.49
CA ALA A 35 4.36 20.96 11.07
C ALA A 35 5.26 21.84 10.17
N GLY A 36 4.83 22.19 8.97
CA GLY A 36 5.59 23.02 8.03
C GLY A 36 6.83 22.33 7.43
N VAL A 37 6.96 21.00 7.60
CA VAL A 37 8.08 20.21 7.07
C VAL A 37 8.02 20.17 5.55
N PHE A 38 6.82 20.04 4.99
CA PHE A 38 6.56 20.07 3.55
C PHE A 38 5.47 21.08 3.24
N LYS A 39 5.55 21.68 2.05
CA LYS A 39 4.55 22.62 1.52
C LYS A 39 3.64 21.95 0.51
N ASP A 40 4.08 20.86 -0.09
CA ASP A 40 3.37 20.11 -1.11
C ASP A 40 2.79 18.82 -0.52
N GLU A 41 1.51 18.58 -0.81
CA GLU A 41 0.73 17.47 -0.30
C GLU A 41 1.25 16.13 -0.83
N ARG A 42 1.60 16.08 -2.12
CA ARG A 42 2.12 14.88 -2.77
C ARG A 42 3.47 14.46 -2.19
N THR A 43 4.39 15.42 -2.07
CA THR A 43 5.71 15.18 -1.47
C THR A 43 5.58 14.69 -0.03
N ALA A 44 4.67 15.27 0.75
CA ALA A 44 4.42 14.83 2.12
C ALA A 44 3.88 13.38 2.16
N GLU A 45 2.96 13.02 1.25
CA GLU A 45 2.42 11.67 1.16
C GLU A 45 3.47 10.66 0.69
N GLU A 46 4.27 10.98 -0.31
CA GLU A 46 5.40 10.16 -0.77
C GLU A 46 6.36 9.83 0.39
N GLN A 47 6.69 10.81 1.22
CA GLN A 47 7.55 10.59 2.38
C GLN A 47 6.92 9.71 3.47
N VAL A 48 5.61 9.79 3.67
CA VAL A 48 4.87 8.89 4.57
C VAL A 48 4.96 7.46 4.05
N VAL A 49 4.64 7.26 2.79
CA VAL A 49 4.55 5.93 2.16
C VAL A 49 5.91 5.23 2.12
N GLN A 50 7.01 5.97 1.94
CA GLN A 50 8.36 5.40 1.94
C GLN A 50 8.80 4.79 3.27
N VAL A 51 8.18 5.19 4.39
CA VAL A 51 8.55 4.71 5.74
C VAL A 51 7.47 3.85 6.39
N LEU A 52 6.30 3.74 5.77
CA LEU A 52 5.16 3.02 6.32
C LEU A 52 5.02 1.67 5.63
N ASN A 53 5.63 0.63 6.19
CA ASN A 53 5.60 -0.71 5.62
C ASN A 53 4.38 -1.52 6.08
N PHE A 54 4.03 -1.42 7.38
CA PHE A 54 2.94 -2.22 7.97
C PHE A 54 2.09 -1.40 8.94
N ASP A 55 0.79 -1.69 8.94
CA ASP A 55 -0.18 -1.25 9.95
C ASP A 55 -0.75 -2.46 10.68
N ILE A 56 -0.62 -2.47 12.01
CA ILE A 56 -1.21 -3.48 12.88
C ILE A 56 -2.44 -2.86 13.56
N HIS A 57 -3.63 -3.19 13.04
CA HIS A 57 -4.87 -2.63 13.55
C HIS A 57 -5.41 -3.41 14.73
N LEU A 58 -5.48 -2.74 15.89
CA LEU A 58 -6.03 -3.32 17.12
C LEU A 58 -7.45 -2.82 17.36
N VAL A 59 -8.32 -3.74 17.71
CA VAL A 59 -9.73 -3.47 18.03
C VAL A 59 -10.05 -3.96 19.43
N LYS A 60 -11.00 -3.27 20.08
CA LYS A 60 -11.60 -3.69 21.32
C LYS A 60 -13.07 -4.04 21.06
N ASP A 61 -13.45 -5.28 21.34
CA ASP A 61 -14.83 -5.72 21.19
C ASP A 61 -15.76 -5.17 22.31
N PHE A 62 -17.05 -5.40 22.18
CA PHE A 62 -18.05 -4.96 23.16
C PHE A 62 -17.91 -5.62 24.53
N ARG A 63 -17.20 -6.78 24.62
CA ARG A 63 -16.86 -7.48 25.88
C ARG A 63 -15.58 -6.95 26.51
N GLY A 64 -14.90 -5.98 25.86
CA GLY A 64 -13.66 -5.41 26.35
C GLY A 64 -12.39 -6.19 25.94
N ARG A 65 -12.52 -7.30 25.19
CA ARG A 65 -11.41 -8.10 24.69
C ARG A 65 -10.71 -7.32 23.58
N ARG A 66 -9.36 -7.25 23.62
CA ARG A 66 -8.53 -6.61 22.60
C ARG A 66 -7.87 -7.69 21.75
N TYR A 67 -7.86 -7.46 20.44
CA TYR A 67 -7.22 -8.37 19.48
C TYR A 67 -6.74 -7.58 18.25
N ILE A 68 -5.84 -8.18 17.49
CA ILE A 68 -5.43 -7.65 16.20
C ILE A 68 -6.52 -8.00 15.19
N GLU A 69 -7.19 -7.00 14.64
CA GLU A 69 -8.22 -7.22 13.60
C GLU A 69 -7.59 -7.58 12.27
N ARG A 70 -6.52 -6.86 11.89
CA ARG A 70 -5.80 -7.08 10.65
C ARG A 70 -4.37 -6.59 10.75
N VAL A 71 -3.53 -7.12 9.90
CA VAL A 71 -2.21 -6.60 9.55
C VAL A 71 -2.24 -6.22 8.08
N THR A 72 -2.02 -4.95 7.79
CA THR A 72 -2.04 -4.37 6.45
C THR A 72 -0.61 -4.05 6.04
N GLU A 73 -0.22 -4.53 4.87
CA GLU A 73 1.05 -4.18 4.23
C GLU A 73 0.85 -2.98 3.30
N CYS A 74 1.81 -2.08 3.28
CA CYS A 74 1.91 -0.99 2.32
C CYS A 74 3.10 -1.23 1.38
N VAL A 75 2.87 -1.01 0.10
CA VAL A 75 3.91 -1.08 -0.93
C VAL A 75 3.90 0.21 -1.72
N PRO A 76 4.99 0.98 -1.72
CA PRO A 76 5.11 2.15 -2.59
C PRO A 76 4.97 1.75 -4.06
N VAL A 77 4.30 2.56 -4.85
CA VAL A 77 4.27 2.38 -6.30
C VAL A 77 5.58 2.91 -6.87
N GLU A 78 6.50 1.99 -7.18
CA GLU A 78 7.74 2.34 -7.86
C GLU A 78 7.44 2.69 -9.33
N ASP A 79 7.89 3.84 -9.74
CA ASP A 79 7.83 4.28 -11.14
C ASP A 79 8.95 3.61 -11.94
N LYS A 80 8.74 2.34 -12.31
CA LYS A 80 9.76 1.52 -13.02
C LYS A 80 9.90 1.85 -14.50
N ASN A 81 9.00 2.64 -15.06
CA ASN A 81 9.02 2.96 -16.47
C ASN A 81 9.61 4.35 -16.69
N GLU A 82 10.91 4.39 -17.02
CA GLU A 82 11.48 5.57 -17.64
C GLU A 82 10.81 5.78 -19.00
N TYR A 83 10.23 6.97 -19.17
CA TYR A 83 9.69 7.39 -20.45
C TYR A 83 10.84 7.57 -21.45
N THR A 84 11.03 6.57 -22.28
CA THR A 84 12.04 6.61 -23.36
C THR A 84 11.34 6.66 -24.71
N PHE A 85 10.98 7.86 -25.17
CA PHE A 85 10.55 8.05 -26.54
C PHE A 85 11.76 8.27 -27.44
N ASP A 86 12.22 7.23 -28.12
CA ASP A 86 13.22 7.35 -29.17
C ASP A 86 12.60 6.98 -30.53
N HIS A 87 12.09 8.00 -31.22
CA HIS A 87 11.47 7.86 -32.55
C HIS A 87 12.46 7.35 -33.61
N ARG A 88 13.77 7.37 -33.33
CA ARG A 88 14.81 6.93 -34.27
C ARG A 88 14.90 5.41 -34.38
N LYS A 89 14.43 4.69 -33.35
CA LYS A 89 14.45 3.22 -33.30
C LYS A 89 13.36 2.59 -34.14
N GLU A 90 12.25 3.30 -34.41
CA GLU A 90 11.16 2.80 -35.24
C GLU A 90 11.36 3.17 -36.70
N LYS A 91 11.34 2.15 -37.58
CA LYS A 91 11.59 2.30 -39.01
C LYS A 91 10.35 2.67 -39.80
N THR A 92 9.16 2.25 -39.36
CA THR A 92 7.88 2.47 -40.04
C THR A 92 7.12 3.64 -39.43
N LEU A 93 6.29 4.32 -40.24
CA LEU A 93 5.41 5.37 -39.76
C LEU A 93 4.41 4.84 -38.74
N GLU A 94 3.81 3.67 -39.03
CA GLU A 94 2.85 2.98 -38.18
C GLU A 94 3.46 2.70 -36.81
N GLY A 95 4.65 2.07 -36.73
CA GLY A 95 5.35 1.82 -35.48
C GLY A 95 5.71 3.10 -34.69
N LYS A 96 5.97 4.22 -35.38
CA LYS A 96 6.18 5.52 -34.73
C LYS A 96 4.90 6.06 -34.09
N VAL A 97 3.77 5.91 -34.79
CA VAL A 97 2.45 6.35 -34.31
C VAL A 97 2.02 5.50 -33.13
N ASP A 98 2.11 4.17 -33.22
CA ASP A 98 1.74 3.25 -32.14
C ASP A 98 2.54 3.56 -30.88
N LYS A 99 3.86 3.71 -31.01
CA LYS A 99 4.73 4.04 -29.88
C LYS A 99 4.46 5.43 -29.29
N PHE A 100 4.07 6.39 -30.13
CA PHE A 100 3.65 7.69 -29.63
C PHE A 100 2.34 7.58 -28.85
N ILE A 101 1.37 6.81 -29.34
CA ILE A 101 0.08 6.59 -28.65
C ILE A 101 0.33 5.90 -27.29
N ASP A 102 1.14 4.82 -27.28
CA ASP A 102 1.48 4.11 -26.03
C ASP A 102 2.12 5.03 -25.01
N ASN A 103 3.10 5.83 -25.45
CA ASN A 103 3.80 6.78 -24.59
C ASN A 103 2.87 7.92 -24.11
N ALA A 104 2.00 8.43 -24.97
CA ALA A 104 1.02 9.43 -24.60
C ALA A 104 0.02 8.88 -23.57
N THR A 105 -0.49 7.67 -23.81
CA THR A 105 -1.39 6.96 -22.89
C THR A 105 -0.72 6.76 -21.52
N TYR A 106 0.52 6.28 -21.51
CA TYR A 106 1.32 6.12 -20.29
C TYR A 106 1.49 7.46 -19.55
N TYR A 107 1.87 8.52 -20.25
CA TYR A 107 2.04 9.85 -19.68
C TYR A 107 0.74 10.37 -19.06
N PHE A 108 -0.37 10.30 -19.79
CA PHE A 108 -1.67 10.74 -19.28
C PHE A 108 -2.14 9.90 -18.11
N THR A 109 -1.95 8.59 -18.15
CA THR A 109 -2.26 7.70 -17.03
C THR A 109 -1.44 8.08 -15.80
N LYS A 110 -0.15 8.33 -15.96
CA LYS A 110 0.75 8.75 -14.88
C LYS A 110 0.35 10.10 -14.27
N VAL A 111 -0.03 11.08 -15.10
CA VAL A 111 -0.45 12.41 -14.63
C VAL A 111 -1.81 12.37 -13.95
N THR A 112 -2.73 11.52 -14.41
CA THR A 112 -4.07 11.39 -13.85
C THR A 112 -4.15 10.41 -12.69
N ASN A 113 -3.36 9.33 -12.73
CA ASN A 113 -3.27 8.36 -11.64
C ASN A 113 -2.35 8.88 -10.54
N ARG A 114 -2.96 9.28 -9.42
CA ARG A 114 -2.24 9.82 -8.25
C ARG A 114 -1.90 8.75 -7.23
N GLU A 115 -1.98 7.46 -7.58
CA GLU A 115 -1.63 6.39 -6.66
C GLU A 115 -0.14 6.42 -6.33
N LEU A 116 0.18 6.66 -5.07
CA LEU A 116 1.55 6.63 -4.55
C LEU A 116 1.87 5.30 -3.87
N TYR A 117 0.86 4.54 -3.50
CA TYR A 117 1.00 3.28 -2.78
C TYR A 117 -0.14 2.32 -3.06
N LYS A 118 0.13 1.05 -2.85
CA LYS A 118 -0.86 -0.02 -2.76
C LYS A 118 -0.81 -0.61 -1.35
N TYR A 119 -1.94 -1.13 -0.88
CA TYR A 119 -1.99 -1.81 0.40
C TYR A 119 -2.85 -3.06 0.32
N VAL A 120 -2.52 -4.04 1.15
CA VAL A 120 -3.22 -5.33 1.20
C VAL A 120 -3.19 -5.88 2.62
N ASN A 121 -4.28 -6.48 3.07
CA ASN A 121 -4.27 -7.20 4.33
C ASN A 121 -3.55 -8.53 4.15
N ILE A 122 -2.47 -8.74 4.89
CA ILE A 122 -1.70 -9.98 4.87
C ILE A 122 -2.20 -10.98 5.92
N MET A 123 -2.86 -10.49 6.96
CA MET A 123 -3.48 -11.30 8.01
C MET A 123 -4.76 -10.60 8.50
N GLU A 124 -5.79 -11.38 8.79
CA GLU A 124 -7.03 -10.90 9.38
C GLU A 124 -7.54 -11.87 10.46
N TYR A 125 -8.27 -11.32 11.44
CA TYR A 125 -9.00 -12.11 12.44
C TYR A 125 -10.40 -12.38 11.93
N ARG A 126 -10.71 -13.65 11.64
CA ARG A 126 -12.02 -14.09 11.13
C ARG A 126 -12.47 -15.34 11.88
N ASN A 127 -13.72 -15.36 12.33
CA ASN A 127 -14.34 -16.52 13.00
C ASN A 127 -13.50 -17.04 14.19
N ASP A 128 -13.02 -16.12 15.03
CA ASP A 128 -12.16 -16.41 16.20
C ASP A 128 -10.77 -17.00 15.87
N GLU A 129 -10.32 -16.93 14.63
CA GLU A 129 -9.01 -17.39 14.19
C GLU A 129 -8.26 -16.32 13.39
N TYR A 130 -6.92 -16.38 13.43
CA TYR A 130 -6.06 -15.59 12.56
C TYR A 130 -5.87 -16.30 11.23
N VAL A 131 -6.26 -15.64 10.14
CA VAL A 131 -6.18 -16.15 8.79
C VAL A 131 -5.17 -15.33 8.00
N ILE A 132 -4.20 -16.01 7.38
CA ILE A 132 -3.31 -15.40 6.40
C ILE A 132 -4.11 -15.18 5.11
N THR A 133 -4.24 -13.93 4.69
CA THR A 133 -5.06 -13.54 3.53
C THR A 133 -4.25 -13.35 2.26
N ASN A 134 -3.06 -12.78 2.37
CA ASN A 134 -2.17 -12.52 1.24
C ASN A 134 -0.71 -12.72 1.62
N LYS A 135 0.15 -12.96 0.62
CA LYS A 135 1.60 -13.01 0.81
C LYS A 135 2.16 -11.62 1.11
N ILE A 136 3.25 -11.59 1.86
CA ILE A 136 4.07 -10.39 2.01
C ILE A 136 4.76 -10.13 0.66
N SER A 137 4.82 -8.87 0.24
CA SER A 137 5.45 -8.48 -1.02
C SER A 137 6.96 -8.68 -0.99
N GLU A 138 7.55 -8.95 -2.16
CA GLU A 138 9.01 -9.05 -2.30
C GLU A 138 9.73 -7.72 -1.95
N HIS A 139 9.04 -6.59 -2.12
CA HIS A 139 9.55 -5.30 -1.69
C HIS A 139 9.85 -5.28 -0.19
N ASN A 140 8.84 -5.58 0.64
CA ASN A 140 8.99 -5.56 2.09
C ASN A 140 9.83 -6.74 2.62
N LEU A 141 9.77 -7.92 1.99
CA LEU A 141 10.66 -9.03 2.34
C LEU A 141 12.13 -8.66 2.13
N ARG A 142 12.46 -7.95 1.05
CA ARG A 142 13.82 -7.45 0.78
C ARG A 142 14.24 -6.42 1.82
N GLU A 143 13.36 -5.46 2.15
CA GLU A 143 13.65 -4.47 3.19
C GLU A 143 13.91 -5.12 4.56
N MET A 144 13.13 -6.15 4.91
CA MET A 144 13.35 -6.90 6.14
C MET A 144 14.71 -7.61 6.14
N ARG A 145 15.05 -8.34 5.06
CA ARG A 145 16.34 -9.05 4.94
C ARG A 145 17.53 -8.10 4.99
N ASN A 146 17.43 -6.92 4.36
CA ASN A 146 18.49 -5.91 4.38
C ASN A 146 18.80 -5.38 5.80
N ASN A 147 17.86 -5.53 6.73
CA ASN A 147 18.00 -5.09 8.12
C ASN A 147 18.32 -6.22 9.11
N MET A 148 18.51 -7.46 8.62
CA MET A 148 18.84 -8.64 9.42
C MET A 148 20.32 -9.01 9.30
N ASP A 149 20.83 -9.72 10.30
CA ASP A 149 22.13 -10.37 10.21
C ASP A 149 22.03 -11.65 9.36
N GLU A 150 23.10 -12.03 8.66
CA GLU A 150 23.09 -13.19 7.75
C GLU A 150 22.62 -14.49 8.42
N SER A 151 22.96 -14.67 9.71
CA SER A 151 22.54 -15.83 10.49
C SER A 151 21.02 -15.94 10.67
N ASP A 152 20.32 -14.81 10.65
CA ASP A 152 18.89 -14.74 10.96
C ASP A 152 18.03 -14.84 9.70
N ILE A 153 18.61 -14.57 8.52
CA ILE A 153 17.90 -14.60 7.24
C ILE A 153 17.32 -16.00 6.96
N GLU A 154 18.09 -17.08 7.21
CA GLU A 154 17.60 -18.44 6.96
C GLU A 154 16.43 -18.81 7.87
N GLU A 155 16.45 -18.39 9.14
CA GLU A 155 15.36 -18.64 10.07
C GLU A 155 14.11 -17.82 9.67
N PHE A 156 14.32 -16.56 9.27
CA PHE A 156 13.27 -15.68 8.78
C PHE A 156 12.62 -16.25 7.52
N ASP A 157 13.39 -16.71 6.53
CA ASP A 157 12.86 -17.26 5.29
C ASP A 157 12.07 -18.55 5.56
N ARG A 158 12.55 -19.43 6.45
CA ARG A 158 11.78 -20.60 6.89
C ARG A 158 10.49 -20.22 7.61
N PHE A 159 10.51 -19.16 8.41
CA PHE A 159 9.32 -18.65 9.08
C PHE A 159 8.30 -18.11 8.07
N VAL A 160 8.75 -17.30 7.10
CA VAL A 160 7.89 -16.76 6.03
C VAL A 160 7.30 -17.90 5.20
N GLU A 161 8.10 -18.85 4.75
CA GLU A 161 7.64 -19.99 3.95
C GLU A 161 6.61 -20.85 4.72
N ARG A 162 6.84 -21.10 5.98
CA ARG A 162 5.92 -21.88 6.82
C ARG A 162 4.56 -21.21 6.98
N ASN A 163 4.51 -19.88 7.12
CA ASN A 163 3.29 -19.16 7.43
C ASN A 163 2.60 -18.61 6.18
N TRP A 164 3.35 -18.17 5.17
CA TRP A 164 2.83 -17.54 3.95
C TRP A 164 3.08 -18.33 2.66
N GLY A 165 4.00 -19.30 2.65
CA GLY A 165 4.40 -20.05 1.45
C GLY A 165 3.28 -20.86 0.77
N LYS A 166 2.25 -21.25 1.51
CA LYS A 166 1.09 -22.01 0.99
C LYS A 166 0.05 -21.15 0.29
N GLN A 167 0.19 -19.84 0.31
CA GLN A 167 -0.74 -18.92 -0.34
C GLN A 167 -0.54 -18.91 -1.86
N LYS A 168 -1.64 -18.91 -2.62
CA LYS A 168 -1.59 -18.74 -4.08
C LYS A 168 -1.08 -17.34 -4.44
N GLU A 169 -0.39 -17.22 -5.57
CA GLU A 169 0.32 -16.01 -6.03
C GLU A 169 -0.53 -14.76 -6.30
N ASN A 170 -1.84 -14.81 -6.10
CA ASN A 170 -2.77 -13.74 -6.44
C ASN A 170 -3.09 -12.84 -5.24
N ALA A 171 -2.08 -12.23 -4.63
CA ALA A 171 -2.32 -11.11 -3.73
C ALA A 171 -2.84 -9.92 -4.55
N ILE A 172 -4.13 -9.61 -4.44
CA ILE A 172 -4.71 -8.41 -5.04
C ILE A 172 -4.33 -7.25 -4.14
N LEU A 173 -3.36 -6.45 -4.60
CA LEU A 173 -3.04 -5.19 -3.96
C LEU A 173 -4.21 -4.22 -4.23
N VAL A 174 -4.79 -3.69 -3.16
CA VAL A 174 -5.91 -2.75 -3.26
C VAL A 174 -5.32 -1.35 -3.35
N SER A 175 -5.72 -0.58 -4.36
CA SER A 175 -5.34 0.81 -4.46
C SER A 175 -6.20 1.68 -3.54
N ALA A 176 -5.63 2.80 -3.06
CA ALA A 176 -6.34 3.75 -2.20
C ALA A 176 -7.61 4.34 -2.84
N THR A 177 -7.66 4.38 -4.17
CA THR A 177 -8.80 4.88 -4.96
C THR A 177 -9.93 3.88 -5.07
N ALA A 178 -9.64 2.58 -5.19
CA ALA A 178 -10.66 1.53 -5.31
C ALA A 178 -11.54 1.38 -4.05
N SER A 179 -11.01 1.74 -2.88
CA SER A 179 -11.77 1.66 -1.63
C SER A 179 -12.92 2.66 -1.54
N LYS A 180 -12.80 3.81 -2.22
CA LYS A 180 -13.87 4.85 -2.20
C LYS A 180 -15.04 4.52 -3.12
N GLU A 181 -14.81 3.76 -4.20
CA GLU A 181 -15.86 3.37 -5.13
C GLU A 181 -16.76 2.27 -4.57
N ASN A 182 -16.21 1.35 -3.76
CA ASN A 182 -16.99 0.29 -3.13
C ASN A 182 -17.91 0.79 -2.00
N GLU A 183 -17.48 1.80 -1.24
CA GLU A 183 -18.33 2.40 -0.20
C GLU A 183 -19.49 3.23 -0.78
N SER A 184 -19.30 3.85 -1.95
CA SER A 184 -20.36 4.63 -2.62
C SER A 184 -21.42 3.76 -3.30
N SER A 185 -21.10 2.50 -3.66
CA SER A 185 -22.03 1.59 -4.34
C SER A 185 -22.95 0.82 -3.36
N GLU A 186 -22.54 0.61 -2.11
CA GLU A 186 -23.38 -0.02 -1.09
C GLU A 186 -24.40 0.94 -0.44
N GLY A 187 -24.11 2.24 -0.40
CA GLY A 187 -25.01 3.25 0.16
C GLY A 187 -26.27 3.53 -0.67
N SER A 188 -26.30 3.14 -1.97
CA SER A 188 -27.40 3.47 -2.88
C SER A 188 -28.54 2.44 -2.95
N LYS A 189 -28.46 1.29 -2.28
CA LYS A 189 -29.48 0.22 -2.36
C LYS A 189 -30.46 0.13 -1.20
N ARG A 190 -30.40 1.03 -0.21
CA ARG A 190 -31.37 1.08 0.89
C ARG A 190 -32.27 2.31 0.77
N GLY A 191 -33.35 2.18 0.01
CA GLY A 191 -34.38 3.20 0.02
C GLY A 191 -35.37 3.17 -1.11
N ARG A 192 -36.16 2.09 -1.25
CA ARG A 192 -37.48 2.14 -1.90
C ARG A 192 -38.33 0.95 -1.49
N THR A 193 -38.92 1.00 -0.33
CA THR A 193 -40.14 0.23 -0.02
C THR A 193 -41.32 1.17 -0.21
N LYS A 194 -42.13 0.91 -1.24
CA LYS A 194 -43.42 1.55 -1.47
C LYS A 194 -44.38 1.11 -0.40
N LYS A 195 -45.05 2.07 0.25
CA LYS A 195 -46.32 1.86 0.93
C LYS A 195 -47.41 1.75 -0.13
N VAL A 196 -48.21 0.70 -0.02
CA VAL A 196 -49.61 0.61 -0.44
C VAL A 196 -50.43 0.72 0.80
#